data_f1808ffb1a852f2121f12b47163b1299
#
_entry.id   f1808ffb1a852f2121f12b47163b1299
#
_cell.length_a   1.000
_cell.length_b   1.000
_cell.length_c   1.000
_cell.angle_alpha   90.00
_cell.angle_beta   90.00
_cell.angle_gamma   90.00
#
_symmetry.space_group_name_H-M   'P 1'
#
loop_
_entity.id
_entity.type
_entity.pdbx_description
1 polymer ?
#
loop_
_entity_poly.entity_id
_entity_poly.type
_entity_poly.pdbx_seq_one_letter_code
_entity_poly.pdbx_strand_id
1 'polypeptide(L)'
;MRNPILRRLANLYAVLAHWIFGKEATILKMRTTLNKYLLLPWFSEHTPRLYLYSQADEMVPWTEVEEHAEEARKAGLDVKIERFEGSPHVAHARTDPERYWSAVKKVWEDATASSAAGLEQDRPLL
;
A
#
# COMPACT_ATOMS: atom_id res chain seq x y z
N MET A 1 13.63 -12.78 50.08
CA MET A 1 12.16 -12.57 50.05
C MET A 1 11.80 -11.74 48.81
N ARG A 2 11.19 -12.34 47.81
CA ARG A 2 10.79 -11.60 46.57
C ARG A 2 9.44 -10.93 46.83
N ASN A 3 9.42 -9.60 46.82
CA ASN A 3 8.21 -8.81 47.06
C ASN A 3 7.18 -9.08 45.93
N PRO A 4 6.00 -9.66 46.21
CA PRO A 4 5.02 -10.03 45.19
C PRO A 4 4.44 -8.81 44.47
N ILE A 5 4.45 -7.64 45.09
CA ILE A 5 3.98 -6.39 44.50
C ILE A 5 4.94 -5.92 43.42
N LEU A 6 6.26 -5.96 43.67
CA LEU A 6 7.27 -5.60 42.68
C LEU A 6 7.18 -6.50 41.42
N ARG A 7 6.89 -7.79 41.60
CA ARG A 7 6.74 -8.73 40.50
C ARG A 7 5.50 -8.43 39.65
N ARG A 8 4.39 -8.05 40.29
CA ARG A 8 3.17 -7.64 39.56
C ARG A 8 3.37 -6.35 38.75
N LEU A 9 4.04 -5.36 39.35
CA LEU A 9 4.38 -4.11 38.70
C LEU A 9 5.32 -4.31 37.50
N ALA A 10 6.33 -5.16 37.64
CA ALA A 10 7.25 -5.50 36.57
C ALA A 10 6.55 -6.23 35.40
N ASN A 11 5.63 -7.16 35.73
CA ASN A 11 4.84 -7.84 34.69
C ASN A 11 3.87 -6.87 33.97
N LEU A 12 3.21 -5.98 34.72
CA LEU A 12 2.34 -4.96 34.14
C LEU A 12 3.12 -4.02 33.21
N TYR A 13 4.30 -3.57 33.63
CA TYR A 13 5.18 -2.75 32.85
C TYR A 13 5.65 -3.49 31.57
N ALA A 14 6.04 -4.76 31.70
CA ALA A 14 6.46 -5.58 30.55
C ALA A 14 5.33 -5.78 29.53
N VAL A 15 4.10 -6.02 29.99
CA VAL A 15 2.91 -6.13 29.13
C VAL A 15 2.61 -4.80 28.45
N LEU A 16 2.66 -3.69 29.19
CA LEU A 16 2.40 -2.35 28.67
C LEU A 16 3.48 -1.93 27.66
N ALA A 17 4.74 -2.17 27.97
CA ALA A 17 5.87 -1.91 27.08
C ALA A 17 5.78 -2.76 25.81
N HIS A 18 5.43 -4.05 25.91
CA HIS A 18 5.20 -4.91 24.75
C HIS A 18 4.02 -4.43 23.91
N TRP A 19 2.96 -3.94 24.55
CA TRP A 19 1.78 -3.45 23.85
C TRP A 19 2.05 -2.13 23.09
N ILE A 20 2.85 -1.22 23.67
CA ILE A 20 3.19 0.08 23.08
C ILE A 20 4.32 -0.08 22.05
N PHE A 21 5.46 -0.65 22.46
CA PHE A 21 6.67 -0.73 21.60
C PHE A 21 6.65 -1.93 20.65
N GLY A 22 5.97 -3.01 20.99
CA GLY A 22 5.85 -4.18 20.14
C GLY A 22 5.02 -3.93 18.88
N LYS A 23 3.98 -3.10 18.98
CA LYS A 23 3.18 -2.70 17.82
C LYS A 23 3.99 -1.82 16.86
N GLU A 24 4.69 -0.82 17.38
CA GLU A 24 5.50 0.07 16.56
C GLU A 24 6.66 -0.68 15.88
N ALA A 25 7.35 -1.55 16.59
CA ALA A 25 8.42 -2.36 16.02
C ALA A 25 7.90 -3.34 14.95
N THR A 26 6.70 -3.89 15.13
CA THR A 26 6.07 -4.79 14.16
C THR A 26 5.62 -4.02 12.93
N ILE A 27 5.00 -2.85 13.11
CA ILE A 27 4.58 -1.96 12.02
C ILE A 27 5.79 -1.47 11.24
N LEU A 28 6.85 -1.03 11.93
CA LEU A 28 8.08 -0.58 11.29
C LEU A 28 8.76 -1.71 10.50
N LYS A 29 8.82 -2.92 11.07
CA LYS A 29 9.34 -4.10 10.37
C LYS A 29 8.48 -4.48 9.16
N MET A 30 7.17 -4.36 9.29
CA MET A 30 6.22 -4.60 8.21
C MET A 30 6.38 -3.54 7.10
N ARG A 31 6.48 -2.26 7.45
CA ARG A 31 6.77 -1.16 6.51
C ARG A 31 8.11 -1.35 5.78
N THR A 32 9.18 -1.64 6.49
CA THR A 32 10.50 -1.88 5.87
C THR A 32 10.51 -3.12 4.99
N THR A 33 9.78 -4.16 5.37
CA THR A 33 9.64 -5.38 4.57
C THR A 33 8.80 -5.12 3.33
N LEU A 34 7.65 -4.44 3.46
CA LEU A 34 6.80 -4.05 2.33
C LEU A 34 7.53 -3.11 1.38
N ASN A 35 8.27 -2.12 1.89
CA ASN A 35 9.08 -1.22 1.07
C ASN A 35 10.22 -1.96 0.36
N LYS A 36 10.83 -2.96 1.00
CA LYS A 36 11.83 -3.82 0.36
C LYS A 36 11.24 -4.71 -0.74
N TYR A 37 9.97 -5.09 -0.61
CA TYR A 37 9.23 -5.91 -1.59
C TYR A 37 8.37 -5.07 -2.55
N LEU A 38 8.49 -3.75 -2.53
CA LEU A 38 7.91 -2.87 -3.56
C LEU A 38 8.37 -3.28 -4.97
N LEU A 39 9.51 -3.94 -5.07
CA LEU A 39 10.04 -4.57 -6.26
C LEU A 39 10.20 -6.08 -6.02
N LEU A 40 9.11 -6.82 -5.96
CA LEU A 40 9.18 -8.26 -6.09
C LEU A 40 9.83 -8.58 -7.44
N PRO A 41 10.72 -9.60 -7.53
CA PRO A 41 11.49 -9.88 -8.75
C PRO A 41 10.65 -10.20 -9.99
N TRP A 42 9.35 -10.43 -9.82
CA TRP A 42 8.37 -10.63 -10.90
C TRP A 42 7.52 -9.39 -11.22
N PHE A 43 7.68 -8.27 -10.51
CA PHE A 43 7.07 -7.00 -10.88
C PHE A 43 8.13 -6.12 -11.55
N SER A 44 7.87 -5.76 -12.79
CA SER A 44 8.66 -4.74 -13.49
C SER A 44 8.49 -3.38 -12.82
N GLU A 45 9.54 -2.57 -12.82
CA GLU A 45 9.46 -1.16 -12.45
C GLU A 45 8.46 -0.37 -13.35
N HIS A 46 8.19 -0.89 -14.55
CA HIS A 46 7.21 -0.33 -15.48
C HIS A 46 5.77 -0.79 -15.22
N THR A 47 5.56 -1.70 -14.25
CA THR A 47 4.21 -2.15 -13.91
C THR A 47 3.44 -1.01 -13.23
N PRO A 48 2.34 -0.51 -13.81
CA PRO A 48 1.58 0.58 -13.22
C PRO A 48 0.91 0.13 -11.92
N ARG A 49 0.78 1.07 -10.99
CA ARG A 49 0.17 0.88 -9.69
C ARG A 49 -1.05 1.76 -9.56
N LEU A 50 -2.17 1.15 -9.20
CA LEU A 50 -3.40 1.87 -8.92
C LEU A 50 -3.71 1.78 -7.44
N TYR A 51 -3.79 2.93 -6.79
CA TYR A 51 -4.21 3.09 -5.40
C TYR A 51 -5.68 3.51 -5.39
N LEU A 52 -6.51 2.64 -4.82
CA LEU A 52 -7.94 2.87 -4.62
C LEU A 52 -8.18 2.99 -3.11
N TYR A 53 -8.60 4.14 -2.65
CA TYR A 53 -8.78 4.39 -1.22
C TYR A 53 -9.89 5.41 -0.96
N SER A 54 -10.30 5.54 0.29
CA SER A 54 -11.35 6.46 0.71
C SER A 54 -10.99 7.23 1.95
N GLN A 55 -11.46 8.47 2.04
CA GLN A 55 -11.37 9.26 3.26
C GLN A 55 -12.25 8.72 4.40
N ALA A 56 -13.30 7.97 4.07
CA ALA A 56 -14.20 7.34 5.04
C ALA A 56 -13.73 5.94 5.47
N ASP A 57 -12.52 5.52 5.08
CA ASP A 57 -11.93 4.26 5.53
C ASP A 57 -11.42 4.42 6.97
N GLU A 58 -12.09 3.73 7.91
CA GLU A 58 -11.73 3.77 9.34
C GLU A 58 -10.58 2.81 9.71
N MET A 59 -10.23 1.88 8.81
CA MET A 59 -9.21 0.86 9.07
C MET A 59 -7.84 1.25 8.51
N VAL A 60 -7.82 1.87 7.33
CA VAL A 60 -6.59 2.31 6.66
C VAL A 60 -6.66 3.83 6.47
N PRO A 61 -5.84 4.61 7.20
CA PRO A 61 -5.80 6.04 7.04
C PRO A 61 -5.43 6.43 5.61
N TRP A 62 -6.26 7.24 4.97
CA TRP A 62 -6.04 7.68 3.59
C TRP A 62 -4.71 8.42 3.41
N THR A 63 -4.23 9.11 4.46
CA THR A 63 -2.94 9.80 4.47
C THR A 63 -1.76 8.84 4.30
N GLU A 64 -1.81 7.65 4.92
CA GLU A 64 -0.77 6.63 4.77
C GLU A 64 -0.74 6.05 3.34
N VAL A 65 -1.91 5.95 2.71
CA VAL A 65 -2.00 5.50 1.30
C VAL A 65 -1.38 6.55 0.38
N GLU A 66 -1.67 7.84 0.60
CA GLU A 66 -1.08 8.93 -0.18
C GLU A 66 0.43 9.04 0.01
N GLU A 67 0.93 8.92 1.26
CA GLU A 67 2.36 8.87 1.54
C GLU A 67 3.05 7.73 0.78
N HIS A 68 2.49 6.53 0.83
CA HIS A 68 3.04 5.37 0.13
C HIS A 68 3.01 5.54 -1.40
N ALA A 69 1.94 6.11 -1.93
CA ALA A 69 1.83 6.41 -3.36
C ALA A 69 2.87 7.45 -3.80
N GLU A 70 3.12 8.45 -2.96
CA GLU A 70 4.14 9.47 -3.23
C GLU A 70 5.57 8.91 -3.13
N GLU A 71 5.86 8.04 -2.16
CA GLU A 71 7.12 7.31 -2.09
C GLU A 71 7.35 6.47 -3.35
N ALA A 72 6.31 5.79 -3.84
CA ALA A 72 6.38 5.01 -5.08
C ALA A 72 6.67 5.90 -6.30
N ARG A 73 6.06 7.08 -6.41
CA ARG A 73 6.36 8.06 -7.48
C ARG A 73 7.81 8.55 -7.42
N LYS A 74 8.29 8.87 -6.23
CA LYS A 74 9.70 9.29 -6.02
C LYS A 74 10.69 8.19 -6.39
N ALA A 75 10.29 6.93 -6.26
CA ALA A 75 11.06 5.78 -6.73
C ALA A 75 10.97 5.54 -8.25
N GLY A 76 10.28 6.40 -9.01
CA GLY A 76 10.16 6.32 -10.46
C GLY A 76 9.06 5.37 -10.96
N LEU A 77 8.16 4.92 -10.08
CA LEU A 77 7.09 4.00 -10.46
C LEU A 77 5.89 4.75 -11.07
N ASP A 78 5.21 4.12 -12.03
CA ASP A 78 3.96 4.65 -12.59
C ASP A 78 2.82 4.45 -11.58
N VAL A 79 2.36 5.56 -11.00
CA VAL A 79 1.36 5.57 -9.94
C VAL A 79 0.13 6.34 -10.36
N LYS A 80 -1.01 5.68 -10.33
CA LYS A 80 -2.34 6.25 -10.48
C LYS A 80 -3.06 6.22 -9.13
N ILE A 81 -3.90 7.22 -8.89
CA ILE A 81 -4.67 7.37 -7.66
C ILE A 81 -6.13 7.61 -8.02
N GLU A 82 -7.02 6.89 -7.35
CA GLU A 82 -8.46 7.13 -7.36
C GLU A 82 -8.96 7.19 -5.92
N ARG A 83 -9.35 8.40 -5.49
CA ARG A 83 -9.81 8.67 -4.12
C ARG A 83 -11.32 8.71 -4.05
N PHE A 84 -11.90 7.83 -3.26
CA PHE A 84 -13.32 7.84 -2.91
C PHE A 84 -13.54 8.66 -1.63
N GLU A 85 -14.70 9.30 -1.50
CA GLU A 85 -14.98 10.17 -0.35
C GLU A 85 -15.75 9.45 0.75
N GLY A 86 -16.70 8.58 0.39
CA GLY A 86 -17.69 8.01 1.33
C GLY A 86 -17.72 6.48 1.38
N SER A 87 -16.79 5.76 0.77
CA SER A 87 -16.82 4.30 0.80
C SER A 87 -16.08 3.75 2.02
N PRO A 88 -16.70 2.79 2.76
CA PRO A 88 -16.03 2.07 3.84
C PRO A 88 -14.85 1.22 3.34
N HIS A 89 -14.08 0.68 4.27
CA HIS A 89 -12.96 -0.21 3.97
C HIS A 89 -13.32 -1.33 2.99
N VAL A 90 -12.53 -1.49 1.93
CA VAL A 90 -12.69 -2.50 0.84
C VAL A 90 -14.06 -2.45 0.13
N ALA A 91 -14.83 -1.39 0.29
CA ALA A 91 -16.18 -1.30 -0.27
C ALA A 91 -16.29 -0.38 -1.51
N HIS A 92 -15.17 0.11 -2.05
CA HIS A 92 -15.15 1.09 -3.14
C HIS A 92 -15.92 0.59 -4.38
N ALA A 93 -15.64 -0.65 -4.82
CA ALA A 93 -16.32 -1.27 -5.96
C ALA A 93 -17.84 -1.49 -5.76
N ARG A 94 -18.28 -1.61 -4.50
CA ARG A 94 -19.71 -1.76 -4.17
C ARG A 94 -20.40 -0.41 -4.05
N THR A 95 -19.68 0.61 -3.56
CA THR A 95 -20.22 1.95 -3.34
C THR A 95 -20.36 2.72 -4.65
N ASP A 96 -19.35 2.62 -5.51
CA ASP A 96 -19.34 3.26 -6.83
C ASP A 96 -18.65 2.33 -7.83
N PRO A 97 -19.39 1.33 -8.35
CA PRO A 97 -18.83 0.33 -9.26
C PRO A 97 -18.36 0.92 -10.59
N GLU A 98 -19.06 1.93 -11.12
CA GLU A 98 -18.69 2.54 -12.39
C GLU A 98 -17.33 3.24 -12.30
N ARG A 99 -17.13 4.06 -11.29
CA ARG A 99 -15.88 4.76 -11.04
C ARG A 99 -14.74 3.79 -10.75
N TYR A 100 -14.97 2.78 -9.92
CA TYR A 100 -13.99 1.75 -9.58
C TYR A 100 -13.49 1.02 -10.83
N TRP A 101 -14.40 0.46 -11.62
CA TRP A 101 -14.03 -0.33 -12.78
C TRP A 101 -13.51 0.51 -13.94
N SER A 102 -13.95 1.77 -14.07
CA SER A 102 -13.38 2.72 -15.03
C SER A 102 -11.92 3.03 -14.72
N ALA A 103 -11.57 3.24 -13.44
CA ALA A 103 -10.18 3.45 -13.03
C ALA A 103 -9.30 2.22 -13.30
N VAL A 104 -9.77 1.03 -12.95
CA VAL A 104 -9.06 -0.24 -13.22
C VAL A 104 -8.87 -0.46 -14.72
N LYS A 105 -9.93 -0.30 -15.51
CA LYS A 105 -9.89 -0.47 -16.97
C LYS A 105 -8.91 0.51 -17.62
N LYS A 106 -8.96 1.78 -17.22
CA LYS A 106 -8.05 2.80 -17.74
C LYS A 106 -6.58 2.43 -17.53
N VAL A 107 -6.21 2.00 -16.33
CA VAL A 107 -4.83 1.60 -16.02
C VAL A 107 -4.41 0.39 -16.85
N TRP A 108 -5.32 -0.57 -17.05
CA TRP A 108 -5.07 -1.73 -17.90
C TRP A 108 -4.85 -1.35 -19.37
N GLU A 109 -5.71 -0.48 -19.92
CA GLU A 109 -5.60 -0.01 -21.30
C GLU A 109 -4.31 0.78 -21.52
N ASP A 110 -3.95 1.71 -20.62
CA ASP A 110 -2.71 2.47 -20.67
C ASP A 110 -1.47 1.55 -20.64
N ALA A 111 -1.47 0.54 -19.77
CA ALA A 111 -0.37 -0.42 -19.65
C ALA A 111 -0.20 -1.29 -20.88
N THR A 112 -1.31 -1.78 -21.45
CA THR A 112 -1.27 -2.65 -22.65
C THR A 112 -0.89 -1.86 -23.89
N ALA A 113 -1.34 -0.62 -24.04
CA ALA A 113 -0.94 0.26 -25.13
C ALA A 113 0.56 0.59 -25.10
N SER A 114 1.11 0.87 -23.93
CA SER A 114 2.54 1.13 -23.74
C SER A 114 3.40 -0.09 -24.06
N SER A 115 2.95 -1.28 -23.67
CA SER A 115 3.64 -2.55 -24.00
C SER A 115 3.62 -2.84 -25.49
N ALA A 116 2.52 -2.58 -26.19
CA ALA A 116 2.42 -2.76 -27.63
C ALA A 116 3.35 -1.80 -28.40
N ALA A 117 3.43 -0.53 -27.97
CA ALA A 117 4.33 0.46 -28.57
C ALA A 117 5.82 0.09 -28.37
N GLY A 118 6.18 -0.45 -27.21
CA GLY A 118 7.54 -0.92 -26.94
C GLY A 118 7.96 -2.10 -27.83
N LEU A 119 7.06 -3.03 -28.09
CA LEU A 119 7.32 -4.17 -28.98
C LEU A 119 7.47 -3.77 -30.45
N GLU A 120 6.82 -2.70 -30.90
CA GLU A 120 6.95 -2.19 -32.26
C GLU A 120 8.30 -1.49 -32.48
N GLN A 121 8.84 -0.82 -31.46
CA GLN A 121 10.15 -0.16 -31.54
C GLN A 121 11.34 -1.15 -31.56
N ASP A 122 11.20 -2.33 -30.95
CA ASP A 122 12.23 -3.38 -30.92
C ASP A 122 12.21 -4.31 -32.16
N ARG A 123 11.38 -4.02 -33.15
CA ARG A 123 11.30 -4.82 -34.39
C ARG A 123 12.53 -4.54 -35.24
N PRO A 124 13.42 -5.52 -35.48
CA PRO A 124 14.56 -5.33 -36.38
C PRO A 124 14.06 -4.98 -37.79
N LEU A 125 14.63 -3.92 -38.36
CA LEU A 125 14.43 -3.59 -39.79
C LEU A 125 15.05 -4.72 -40.62
N LEU A 126 14.21 -5.58 -41.17
CA LEU A 126 14.59 -6.57 -42.18
C LEU A 126 14.82 -5.88 -43.52
#